data_e2d02f6eb84f3133bdcf414b6b55f03a
#
_entry.id   e2d02f6eb84f3133bdcf414b6b55f03a
#
_cell.length_a   1.000
_cell.length_b   1.000
_cell.length_c   1.000
_cell.angle_alpha   90.00
_cell.angle_beta   90.00
_cell.angle_gamma   90.00
#
_symmetry.space_group_name_H-M   'P 1'
#
loop_
_entity.id
_entity.type
_entity.pdbx_description
1 polymer ?
#
loop_
_entity_poly.entity_id
_entity_poly.type
_entity_poly.pdbx_seq_one_letter_code
_entity_poly.pdbx_strand_id
1 'polypeptide(L)'
;NGFDKETAEFAAEQIQQNGVHIHFNTEVTSIKKQKDDSLYLTMSDGHHLTVDTVLFATGRKPHLDGLGLENVDIKLGKSGHIEVNKTFQTSEPSIYALGDVTGGMELTPVALAEGMALAGYLFDKQPCKVDYSNIATTVFCQPNIGTVGMTEEQARKEYSNVLKYRSNFRAMKHTLGGSQERTLMKLLV
;
A
#
# COMPACT_ATOMS: atom_id res chain seq x y z
N ASN A 1 -3.12 2.67 -7.00
CA ASN A 1 -2.03 3.49 -7.55
C ASN A 1 -0.69 2.90 -7.12
N GLY A 2 0.31 2.87 -8.04
CA GLY A 2 1.66 2.37 -7.75
C GLY A 2 1.93 0.91 -8.13
N PHE A 3 0.91 0.14 -8.48
CA PHE A 3 1.08 -1.22 -9.00
C PHE A 3 1.09 -1.23 -10.54
N ASP A 4 1.66 -2.29 -11.11
CA ASP A 4 1.59 -2.53 -12.55
C ASP A 4 0.13 -2.59 -13.01
N LYS A 5 -0.17 -1.85 -14.09
CA LYS A 5 -1.55 -1.67 -14.58
C LYS A 5 -2.22 -2.99 -14.92
N GLU A 6 -1.54 -3.87 -15.65
CA GLU A 6 -2.10 -5.17 -16.07
C GLU A 6 -2.40 -6.06 -14.86
N THR A 7 -1.52 -6.05 -13.85
CA THR A 7 -1.71 -6.80 -12.61
C THR A 7 -2.90 -6.27 -11.81
N ALA A 8 -3.04 -4.94 -11.72
CA ALA A 8 -4.16 -4.32 -11.01
C ALA A 8 -5.50 -4.57 -11.71
N GLU A 9 -5.55 -4.45 -13.04
CA GLU A 9 -6.75 -4.74 -13.84
C GLU A 9 -7.15 -6.22 -13.72
N PHE A 10 -6.19 -7.14 -13.82
CA PHE A 10 -6.45 -8.57 -13.63
C PHE A 10 -7.02 -8.88 -12.24
N ALA A 11 -6.46 -8.30 -11.18
CA ALA A 11 -6.97 -8.50 -9.83
C ALA A 11 -8.40 -7.95 -9.69
N ALA A 12 -8.69 -6.78 -10.27
CA ALA A 12 -10.03 -6.21 -10.26
C ALA A 12 -11.05 -7.12 -10.98
N GLU A 13 -10.69 -7.69 -12.14
CA GLU A 13 -11.54 -8.66 -12.85
C GLU A 13 -11.84 -9.88 -11.97
N GLN A 14 -10.84 -10.44 -11.29
CA GLN A 14 -11.03 -11.61 -10.42
C GLN A 14 -11.92 -11.27 -9.20
N ILE A 15 -11.74 -10.08 -8.61
CA ILE A 15 -12.57 -9.60 -7.49
C ILE A 15 -14.03 -9.44 -7.94
N GLN A 16 -14.26 -8.86 -9.13
CA GLN A 16 -15.60 -8.69 -9.69
C GLN A 16 -16.28 -10.04 -10.02
N GLN A 17 -15.52 -11.03 -10.51
CA GLN A 17 -16.03 -12.39 -10.73
C GLN A 17 -16.53 -13.07 -9.44
N ASN A 18 -16.00 -12.65 -8.30
CA ASN A 18 -16.44 -13.09 -6.97
C ASN A 18 -17.64 -12.30 -6.41
N GLY A 19 -18.31 -11.48 -7.24
CA GLY A 19 -19.51 -10.76 -6.88
C GLY A 19 -19.31 -9.38 -6.24
N VAL A 20 -18.07 -8.88 -6.19
CA VAL A 20 -17.78 -7.54 -5.68
C VAL A 20 -17.96 -6.50 -6.79
N HIS A 21 -18.77 -5.47 -6.55
CA HIS A 21 -18.91 -4.35 -7.49
C HIS A 21 -17.84 -3.30 -7.22
N ILE A 22 -16.99 -3.03 -8.21
CA ILE A 22 -15.93 -2.02 -8.11
C ILE A 22 -16.33 -0.80 -8.96
N HIS A 23 -16.38 0.36 -8.35
CA HIS A 23 -16.61 1.64 -9.01
C HIS A 23 -15.31 2.45 -9.01
N PHE A 24 -14.65 2.51 -10.16
CA PHE A 24 -13.43 3.32 -10.31
C PHE A 24 -13.78 4.79 -10.53
N ASN A 25 -12.89 5.69 -10.08
CA ASN A 25 -13.05 7.13 -10.22
C ASN A 25 -14.36 7.68 -9.62
N THR A 26 -14.87 7.00 -8.60
CA THR A 26 -16.15 7.31 -7.96
C THR A 26 -15.92 7.50 -6.47
N GLU A 27 -16.43 8.59 -5.93
CA GLU A 27 -16.34 8.96 -4.51
C GLU A 27 -17.73 8.98 -3.87
N VAL A 28 -17.82 8.65 -2.60
CA VAL A 28 -19.04 8.83 -1.80
C VAL A 28 -19.10 10.29 -1.37
N THR A 29 -20.10 11.03 -1.89
CA THR A 29 -20.27 12.47 -1.62
C THR A 29 -21.17 12.74 -0.41
N SER A 30 -22.10 11.84 -0.11
CA SER A 30 -22.91 11.92 1.11
C SER A 30 -23.38 10.55 1.60
N ILE A 31 -23.58 10.45 2.91
CA ILE A 31 -24.14 9.28 3.57
C ILE A 31 -25.29 9.77 4.45
N LYS A 32 -26.50 9.18 4.30
CA LYS A 32 -27.68 9.50 5.10
C LYS A 32 -28.21 8.23 5.75
N LYS A 33 -28.32 8.23 7.08
CA LYS A 33 -28.98 7.15 7.82
C LYS A 33 -30.48 7.21 7.57
N GLN A 34 -31.08 6.07 7.25
CA GLN A 34 -32.54 5.91 7.02
C GLN A 34 -33.24 5.46 8.29
N LYS A 35 -34.58 5.39 8.22
CA LYS A 35 -35.45 5.03 9.37
C LYS A 35 -35.31 3.55 9.78
N ASP A 36 -34.89 2.69 8.84
CA ASP A 36 -34.66 1.26 9.03
C ASP A 36 -33.20 0.94 9.37
N ASP A 37 -32.40 1.96 9.79
CA ASP A 37 -31.00 1.92 10.12
C ASP A 37 -30.07 1.69 8.93
N SER A 38 -30.56 1.48 7.71
CA SER A 38 -29.74 1.40 6.51
C SER A 38 -29.07 2.76 6.18
N LEU A 39 -28.02 2.71 5.38
CA LEU A 39 -27.24 3.87 4.96
C LEU A 39 -27.45 4.11 3.47
N TYR A 40 -28.00 5.28 3.13
CA TYR A 40 -28.18 5.72 1.76
C TYR A 40 -26.97 6.58 1.32
N LEU A 41 -26.24 6.09 0.32
CA LEU A 41 -25.05 6.72 -0.22
C LEU A 41 -25.37 7.44 -1.53
N THR A 42 -24.84 8.64 -1.68
CA THR A 42 -24.79 9.35 -2.97
C THR A 42 -23.36 9.36 -3.46
N MET A 43 -23.17 9.01 -4.72
CA MET A 43 -21.87 8.93 -5.37
C MET A 43 -21.61 10.13 -6.28
N SER A 44 -20.34 10.43 -6.55
CA SER A 44 -19.91 11.56 -7.42
C SER A 44 -20.36 11.43 -8.86
N ASP A 45 -20.63 10.22 -9.34
CA ASP A 45 -21.15 9.92 -10.69
C ASP A 45 -22.69 9.97 -10.78
N GLY A 46 -23.38 10.34 -9.69
CA GLY A 46 -24.83 10.42 -9.60
C GLY A 46 -25.52 9.11 -9.22
N HIS A 47 -24.82 8.01 -9.10
CA HIS A 47 -25.40 6.75 -8.60
C HIS A 47 -25.69 6.82 -7.10
N HIS A 48 -26.62 5.96 -6.68
CA HIS A 48 -27.00 5.81 -5.29
C HIS A 48 -26.93 4.33 -4.88
N LEU A 49 -26.53 4.08 -3.64
CA LEU A 49 -26.53 2.76 -3.03
C LEU A 49 -27.19 2.80 -1.66
N THR A 50 -27.88 1.72 -1.30
CA THR A 50 -28.33 1.50 0.08
C THR A 50 -27.57 0.30 0.62
N VAL A 51 -26.95 0.46 1.78
CA VAL A 51 -26.08 -0.55 2.40
C VAL A 51 -26.30 -0.57 3.92
N ASP A 52 -25.92 -1.65 4.57
CA ASP A 52 -26.01 -1.79 6.02
C ASP A 52 -24.81 -1.15 6.73
N THR A 53 -23.65 -1.16 6.08
CA THR A 53 -22.39 -0.69 6.68
C THR A 53 -21.50 -0.04 5.63
N VAL A 54 -20.77 1.01 6.03
CA VAL A 54 -19.75 1.68 5.23
C VAL A 54 -18.41 1.59 5.94
N LEU A 55 -17.38 1.09 5.24
CA LEU A 55 -16.02 1.08 5.71
C LEU A 55 -15.18 2.08 4.91
N PHE A 56 -14.56 3.04 5.58
CA PHE A 56 -13.57 3.94 4.99
C PHE A 56 -12.17 3.35 5.15
N ALA A 57 -11.52 3.04 4.03
CA ALA A 57 -10.15 2.56 3.95
C ALA A 57 -9.32 3.46 3.02
N THR A 58 -9.44 4.78 3.19
CA THR A 58 -9.01 5.82 2.24
C THR A 58 -7.60 6.35 2.52
N GLY A 59 -6.83 5.67 3.36
CA GLY A 59 -5.44 6.02 3.66
C GLY A 59 -5.12 6.02 5.14
N ARG A 60 -3.92 6.47 5.45
CA ARG A 60 -3.34 6.48 6.81
C ARG A 60 -2.60 7.79 7.03
N LYS A 61 -2.50 8.18 8.28
CA LYS A 61 -1.62 9.25 8.76
C LYS A 61 -0.91 8.77 10.02
N PRO A 62 0.27 9.29 10.34
CA PRO A 62 0.95 8.92 11.56
C PRO A 62 0.11 9.31 12.78
N HIS A 63 0.07 8.42 13.78
CA HIS A 63 -0.57 8.70 15.05
C HIS A 63 0.49 9.19 16.03
N LEU A 64 0.54 10.50 16.24
CA LEU A 64 1.53 11.18 17.07
C LEU A 64 0.96 11.66 18.40
N ASP A 65 -0.35 11.53 18.60
CA ASP A 65 -1.03 12.01 19.79
C ASP A 65 -0.51 11.28 21.06
N GLY A 66 -0.25 12.02 22.11
CA GLY A 66 0.24 11.48 23.37
C GLY A 66 1.74 11.14 23.43
N LEU A 67 2.51 11.41 22.36
CA LEU A 67 3.96 11.24 22.37
C LEU A 67 4.71 12.39 23.08
N GLY A 68 4.01 13.46 23.47
CA GLY A 68 4.62 14.61 24.13
C GLY A 68 5.53 15.43 23.21
N LEU A 69 5.27 15.43 21.90
CA LEU A 69 6.07 16.15 20.91
C LEU A 69 6.06 17.66 21.11
N GLU A 70 5.06 18.17 21.81
CA GLU A 70 4.96 19.58 22.23
C GLU A 70 6.05 20.00 23.23
N ASN A 71 6.73 19.04 23.87
CA ASN A 71 7.81 19.29 24.82
C ASN A 71 9.20 19.30 24.17
N VAL A 72 9.29 19.02 22.87
CA VAL A 72 10.53 18.90 22.09
C VAL A 72 10.34 19.53 20.70
N ASP A 73 11.45 20.01 20.11
CA ASP A 73 11.41 20.68 18.80
C ASP A 73 11.55 19.64 17.65
N ILE A 74 10.57 18.73 17.52
CA ILE A 74 10.54 17.76 16.43
C ILE A 74 9.83 18.36 15.21
N LYS A 75 10.51 18.37 14.07
CA LYS A 75 9.97 18.83 12.81
C LYS A 75 9.08 17.78 12.18
N LEU A 76 7.90 18.23 11.72
CA LEU A 76 6.97 17.41 10.97
C LEU A 76 6.95 17.86 9.51
N GLY A 77 6.96 16.90 8.60
CA GLY A 77 6.78 17.14 7.18
C GLY A 77 5.35 17.57 6.81
N LYS A 78 5.13 17.93 5.56
CA LYS A 78 3.83 18.44 5.06
C LYS A 78 2.67 17.46 5.26
N SER A 79 2.94 16.16 5.27
CA SER A 79 1.96 15.09 5.49
C SER A 79 1.82 14.70 6.96
N GLY A 80 2.46 15.42 7.88
CA GLY A 80 2.39 15.17 9.32
C GLY A 80 3.32 14.07 9.82
N HIS A 81 4.21 13.53 9.00
CA HIS A 81 5.21 12.54 9.40
C HIS A 81 6.41 13.22 10.07
N ILE A 82 7.09 12.48 10.95
CA ILE A 82 8.32 12.96 11.60
C ILE A 82 9.44 13.02 10.56
N GLU A 83 10.07 14.20 10.42
CA GLU A 83 11.25 14.36 9.57
C GLU A 83 12.49 13.76 10.22
N VAL A 84 13.23 12.96 9.45
CA VAL A 84 14.49 12.34 9.88
C VAL A 84 15.58 12.51 8.84
N ASN A 85 16.82 12.47 9.31
CA ASN A 85 17.98 12.42 8.42
C ASN A 85 18.30 10.97 7.97
N LYS A 86 19.40 10.78 7.25
CA LYS A 86 19.83 9.46 6.71
C LYS A 86 20.16 8.41 7.78
N THR A 87 20.28 8.80 9.04
CA THR A 87 20.52 7.91 10.18
C THR A 87 19.30 7.81 11.09
N PHE A 88 18.10 8.14 10.58
CA PHE A 88 16.83 8.11 11.30
C PHE A 88 16.75 9.07 12.51
N GLN A 89 17.71 10.01 12.67
CA GLN A 89 17.70 10.99 13.72
C GLN A 89 16.75 12.15 13.35
N THR A 90 15.96 12.59 14.31
CA THR A 90 15.04 13.72 14.15
C THR A 90 15.78 15.06 14.29
N SER A 91 15.05 16.17 14.30
CA SER A 91 15.60 17.50 14.68
C SER A 91 16.04 17.57 16.14
N GLU A 92 15.51 16.71 17.02
CA GLU A 92 15.99 16.54 18.39
C GLU A 92 17.11 15.49 18.44
N PRO A 93 18.35 15.83 18.79
CA PRO A 93 19.51 14.93 18.67
C PRO A 93 19.42 13.62 19.46
N SER A 94 18.63 13.57 20.52
CA SER A 94 18.42 12.39 21.36
C SER A 94 17.31 11.47 20.86
N ILE A 95 16.53 11.89 19.83
CA ILE A 95 15.33 11.19 19.37
C ILE A 95 15.53 10.71 17.95
N TYR A 96 15.20 9.44 17.72
CA TYR A 96 15.19 8.77 16.42
C TYR A 96 13.78 8.30 16.09
N ALA A 97 13.41 8.29 14.81
CA ALA A 97 12.16 7.78 14.33
C ALA A 97 12.37 6.93 13.07
N LEU A 98 11.61 5.85 12.91
CA LEU A 98 11.69 4.96 11.77
C LEU A 98 10.33 4.30 11.48
N GLY A 99 10.21 3.61 10.36
CA GLY A 99 8.98 2.96 9.92
C GLY A 99 7.89 3.95 9.52
N ASP A 100 6.65 3.53 9.65
CA ASP A 100 5.45 4.24 9.14
C ASP A 100 5.37 5.70 9.60
N VAL A 101 5.87 6.01 10.80
CA VAL A 101 5.81 7.36 11.37
C VAL A 101 6.65 8.39 10.62
N THR A 102 7.61 7.94 9.81
CA THR A 102 8.50 8.81 9.01
C THR A 102 8.01 9.03 7.57
N GLY A 103 6.91 8.38 7.17
CA GLY A 103 6.29 8.56 5.85
C GLY A 103 7.05 7.93 4.68
N GLY A 104 7.92 6.95 4.96
CA GLY A 104 8.58 6.12 3.96
C GLY A 104 7.65 5.03 3.40
N MET A 105 8.22 3.87 3.08
CA MET A 105 7.42 2.70 2.69
C MET A 105 6.79 2.07 3.95
N GLU A 106 5.48 2.17 4.06
CA GLU A 106 4.69 1.69 5.22
C GLU A 106 4.54 0.15 5.18
N LEU A 107 5.67 -0.55 5.36
CA LEU A 107 5.77 -2.01 5.31
C LEU A 107 6.56 -2.52 6.52
N THR A 108 6.00 -3.49 7.24
CA THR A 108 6.66 -4.10 8.40
C THR A 108 8.09 -4.58 8.11
N PRO A 109 8.40 -5.28 6.99
CA PRO A 109 9.77 -5.68 6.69
C PRO A 109 10.74 -4.49 6.53
N VAL A 110 10.26 -3.37 6.02
CA VAL A 110 11.05 -2.13 5.88
C VAL A 110 11.36 -1.56 7.26
N ALA A 111 10.35 -1.39 8.12
CA ALA A 111 10.54 -0.91 9.47
C ALA A 111 11.51 -1.80 10.29
N LEU A 112 11.48 -3.11 10.10
CA LEU A 112 12.43 -4.04 10.71
C LEU A 112 13.86 -3.83 10.20
N ALA A 113 14.04 -3.66 8.88
CA ALA A 113 15.35 -3.41 8.29
C ALA A 113 15.92 -2.06 8.76
N GLU A 114 15.09 -1.02 8.84
CA GLU A 114 15.46 0.30 9.38
C GLU A 114 15.87 0.19 10.86
N GLY A 115 15.09 -0.54 11.68
CA GLY A 115 15.41 -0.77 13.09
C GLY A 115 16.72 -1.50 13.29
N MET A 116 17.01 -2.53 12.48
CA MET A 116 18.28 -3.25 12.50
C MET A 116 19.45 -2.34 12.09
N ALA A 117 19.29 -1.54 11.04
CA ALA A 117 20.31 -0.60 10.57
C ALA A 117 20.60 0.48 11.63
N LEU A 118 19.56 1.02 12.27
CA LEU A 118 19.71 1.99 13.35
C LEU A 118 20.40 1.38 14.58
N ALA A 119 20.01 0.19 15.00
CA ALA A 119 20.64 -0.50 16.13
C ALA A 119 22.13 -0.77 15.87
N GLY A 120 22.49 -1.28 14.67
CA GLY A 120 23.88 -1.46 14.27
C GLY A 120 24.68 -0.15 14.27
N TYR A 121 24.05 0.93 13.82
CA TYR A 121 24.68 2.25 13.83
C TYR A 121 24.94 2.77 15.24
N LEU A 122 23.97 2.67 16.14
CA LEU A 122 24.07 3.23 17.50
C LEU A 122 24.97 2.40 18.41
N PHE A 123 24.97 1.07 18.27
CA PHE A 123 25.62 0.18 19.25
C PHE A 123 26.82 -0.58 18.71
N ASP A 124 26.90 -0.83 17.38
CA ASP A 124 27.95 -1.66 16.77
C ASP A 124 28.86 -0.91 15.80
N LYS A 125 28.74 0.43 15.72
CA LYS A 125 29.52 1.28 14.81
C LYS A 125 29.37 0.88 13.33
N GLN A 126 28.27 0.25 12.95
CA GLN A 126 27.95 -0.11 11.58
C GLN A 126 27.42 1.11 10.81
N PRO A 127 27.58 1.17 9.48
CA PRO A 127 26.94 2.21 8.69
C PRO A 127 25.42 2.06 8.72
N CYS A 128 24.70 3.15 8.99
CA CYS A 128 23.23 3.15 8.93
C CYS A 128 22.76 3.18 7.46
N LYS A 129 22.54 2.01 6.88
CA LYS A 129 22.19 1.88 5.48
C LYS A 129 21.10 0.84 5.27
N VAL A 130 20.01 1.24 4.62
CA VAL A 130 18.94 0.37 4.15
C VAL A 130 18.85 0.48 2.63
N ASP A 131 18.72 -0.64 1.94
CA ASP A 131 18.48 -0.67 0.49
C ASP A 131 16.97 -0.75 0.22
N TYR A 132 16.44 0.29 -0.39
CA TYR A 132 15.02 0.41 -0.76
C TYR A 132 14.75 0.09 -2.24
N SER A 133 15.74 -0.34 -3.02
CA SER A 133 15.62 -0.46 -4.48
C SER A 133 14.67 -1.57 -4.93
N ASN A 134 14.58 -2.67 -4.18
CA ASN A 134 13.81 -3.85 -4.55
C ASN A 134 12.98 -4.38 -3.37
N ILE A 135 12.10 -3.54 -2.83
CA ILE A 135 11.20 -3.94 -1.75
C ILE A 135 10.02 -4.72 -2.33
N ALA A 136 9.90 -5.98 -1.93
CA ALA A 136 8.74 -6.78 -2.26
C ALA A 136 7.50 -6.24 -1.53
N THR A 137 6.40 -6.07 -2.26
CA THR A 137 5.15 -5.54 -1.74
C THR A 137 4.01 -6.51 -2.03
N THR A 138 3.10 -6.67 -1.08
CA THR A 138 1.93 -7.53 -1.20
C THR A 138 0.65 -6.78 -0.87
N VAL A 139 -0.40 -6.99 -1.67
CA VAL A 139 -1.77 -6.62 -1.33
C VAL A 139 -2.55 -7.89 -1.05
N PHE A 140 -3.10 -7.98 0.16
CA PHE A 140 -3.84 -9.15 0.64
C PHE A 140 -5.31 -9.12 0.22
N CYS A 141 -5.56 -8.88 -1.08
CA CYS A 141 -6.88 -9.06 -1.68
C CYS A 141 -7.07 -10.52 -2.14
N GLN A 142 -8.21 -10.83 -2.75
CA GLN A 142 -8.50 -12.15 -3.32
C GLN A 142 -8.75 -12.01 -4.83
N PRO A 143 -7.81 -12.50 -5.68
CA PRO A 143 -6.49 -13.09 -5.36
C PRO A 143 -5.47 -12.06 -4.85
N ASN A 144 -4.47 -12.52 -4.12
CA ASN A 144 -3.38 -11.67 -3.63
C ASN A 144 -2.53 -11.12 -4.78
N ILE A 145 -2.03 -9.90 -4.62
CA ILE A 145 -1.04 -9.32 -5.52
C ILE A 145 0.32 -9.30 -4.81
N GLY A 146 1.33 -9.90 -5.42
CA GLY A 146 2.73 -9.79 -5.00
C GLY A 146 3.54 -9.13 -6.10
N THR A 147 4.40 -8.16 -5.76
CA THR A 147 5.23 -7.45 -6.73
C THR A 147 6.58 -7.08 -6.14
N VAL A 148 7.60 -7.03 -6.99
CA VAL A 148 8.94 -6.52 -6.67
C VAL A 148 9.55 -5.91 -7.93
N GLY A 149 10.34 -4.86 -7.76
CA GLY A 149 10.97 -4.14 -8.88
C GLY A 149 10.00 -3.19 -9.59
N MET A 150 10.25 -2.95 -10.88
CA MET A 150 9.57 -1.93 -11.68
C MET A 150 8.23 -2.43 -12.24
N THR A 151 7.29 -1.51 -12.41
CA THR A 151 6.13 -1.73 -13.26
C THR A 151 6.56 -1.71 -14.74
N GLU A 152 5.74 -2.28 -15.63
CA GLU A 152 6.03 -2.24 -17.08
C GLU A 152 6.17 -0.79 -17.59
N GLU A 153 5.34 0.12 -17.08
CA GLU A 153 5.41 1.53 -17.46
C GLU A 153 6.74 2.18 -17.04
N GLN A 154 7.21 1.89 -15.82
CA GLN A 154 8.50 2.40 -15.33
C GLN A 154 9.66 1.80 -16.13
N ALA A 155 9.65 0.49 -16.33
CA ALA A 155 10.70 -0.20 -17.09
C ALA A 155 10.82 0.33 -18.53
N ARG A 156 9.69 0.56 -19.23
CA ARG A 156 9.69 1.10 -20.59
C ARG A 156 10.08 2.57 -20.69
N LYS A 157 10.02 3.32 -19.59
CA LYS A 157 10.57 4.69 -19.55
C LYS A 157 12.08 4.71 -19.36
N GLU A 158 12.62 3.72 -18.65
CA GLU A 158 14.02 3.65 -18.29
C GLU A 158 14.87 2.88 -19.31
N TYR A 159 14.30 1.81 -19.88
CA TYR A 159 14.99 0.92 -20.81
C TYR A 159 14.39 0.95 -22.21
N SER A 160 15.24 0.97 -23.21
CA SER A 160 14.84 0.99 -24.63
C SER A 160 14.25 -0.34 -25.12
N ASN A 161 14.60 -1.45 -24.46
CA ASN A 161 14.10 -2.78 -24.79
C ASN A 161 13.66 -3.50 -23.51
N VAL A 162 12.38 -3.87 -23.44
CA VAL A 162 11.79 -4.59 -22.30
C VAL A 162 11.03 -5.78 -22.84
N LEU A 163 11.47 -6.97 -22.50
CA LEU A 163 10.78 -8.21 -22.80
C LEU A 163 9.75 -8.50 -21.70
N LYS A 164 8.53 -8.82 -22.12
CA LYS A 164 7.44 -9.18 -21.20
C LYS A 164 7.07 -10.64 -21.37
N TYR A 165 7.22 -11.38 -20.29
CA TYR A 165 6.73 -12.76 -20.18
C TYR A 165 5.46 -12.79 -19.33
N ARG A 166 4.45 -13.51 -19.80
CA ARG A 166 3.14 -13.54 -19.16
C ARG A 166 2.57 -14.94 -19.18
N SER A 167 2.07 -15.39 -18.04
CA SER A 167 1.30 -16.63 -17.92
C SER A 167 0.02 -16.37 -17.16
N ASN A 168 -1.12 -16.82 -17.72
CA ASN A 168 -2.43 -16.72 -17.10
C ASN A 168 -3.07 -18.12 -17.11
N PHE A 169 -3.27 -18.70 -15.94
CA PHE A 169 -3.75 -20.06 -15.78
C PHE A 169 -4.70 -20.22 -14.60
N ARG A 170 -5.49 -21.30 -14.59
CA ARG A 170 -6.26 -21.71 -13.42
C ARG A 170 -5.39 -22.65 -12.58
N ALA A 171 -5.16 -22.30 -11.32
CA ALA A 171 -4.37 -23.15 -10.42
C ALA A 171 -5.05 -24.50 -10.18
N MET A 172 -4.27 -25.57 -10.06
CA MET A 172 -4.77 -26.94 -9.87
C MET A 172 -5.69 -27.08 -8.65
N LYS A 173 -5.46 -26.31 -7.59
CA LYS A 173 -6.32 -26.27 -6.38
C LYS A 173 -7.78 -25.97 -6.67
N HIS A 174 -8.07 -25.30 -7.80
CA HIS A 174 -9.42 -24.91 -8.21
C HIS A 174 -10.13 -25.96 -9.08
N THR A 175 -9.46 -27.05 -9.44
CA THR A 175 -10.00 -28.05 -10.36
C THR A 175 -11.20 -28.79 -9.77
N LEU A 176 -11.07 -29.28 -8.53
CA LEU A 176 -12.14 -30.03 -7.85
C LEU A 176 -13.25 -29.10 -7.31
N GLY A 177 -12.89 -27.93 -6.78
CA GLY A 177 -13.83 -27.00 -6.19
C GLY A 177 -14.64 -26.18 -7.20
N GLY A 178 -14.35 -26.31 -8.51
CA GLY A 178 -15.05 -25.59 -9.58
C GLY A 178 -14.81 -24.08 -9.62
N SER A 179 -13.95 -23.52 -8.77
CA SER A 179 -13.61 -22.09 -8.77
C SER A 179 -13.05 -21.67 -10.12
N GLN A 180 -13.48 -20.51 -10.61
CA GLN A 180 -13.00 -19.93 -11.86
C GLN A 180 -11.83 -18.95 -11.65
N GLU A 181 -11.37 -18.79 -10.41
CA GLU A 181 -10.24 -17.92 -10.06
C GLU A 181 -9.00 -18.29 -10.88
N ARG A 182 -8.35 -17.29 -11.43
CA ARG A 182 -7.14 -17.44 -12.25
C ARG A 182 -5.95 -16.79 -11.54
N THR A 183 -4.77 -17.22 -11.95
CA THR A 183 -3.48 -16.69 -11.50
C THR A 183 -2.79 -16.02 -12.69
N LEU A 184 -2.28 -14.82 -12.48
CA LEU A 184 -1.43 -14.12 -13.43
C LEU A 184 0.01 -14.08 -12.90
N MET A 185 0.97 -14.48 -13.71
CA MET A 185 2.39 -14.27 -13.50
C MET A 185 2.92 -13.38 -14.61
N LYS A 186 3.61 -12.30 -14.25
CA LYS A 186 4.23 -11.35 -15.17
C LYS A 186 5.68 -11.14 -14.78
N LEU A 187 6.58 -11.27 -15.74
CA LEU A 187 8.01 -11.02 -15.60
C LEU A 187 8.45 -10.03 -16.68
N LEU A 188 9.21 -9.03 -16.27
CA LEU A 188 9.87 -8.06 -17.15
C LEU A 188 11.39 -8.32 -17.14
N VAL A 189 12.00 -8.30 -18.32
CA VAL A 189 13.43 -8.55 -18.52
C VAL A 189 13.99 -7.53 -19.50
#